data_286be55ecb05a897e160604126238b2a
#
_entry.id   286be55ecb05a897e160604126238b2a
#
_cell.length_a   1.000
_cell.length_b   1.000
_cell.length_c   1.000
_cell.angle_alpha   90.00
_cell.angle_beta   90.00
_cell.angle_gamma   90.00
#
_symmetry.space_group_name_H-M   'P 1'
#
loop_
_entity.id
_entity.type
_entity.pdbx_description
1 polymer ?
#
loop_
_entity_poly.entity_id
_entity_poly.type
_entity_poly.pdbx_seq_one_letter_code
_entity_poly.pdbx_strand_id
1 'polypeptide(L)'
;MKIVIAPDSFKESLPASEVAKAIKQGLKKALPESECLLLPVGDGGEGTVDAIKNSLGLVEKTALVTGPFGDEVQMTYVYKENLALFEVADLIGLAKIPIEKRNPLKIQTKGIGQLILHLIEHGMKEIYIGVGGTSTNDGGIGIASGLGYQFYDKNGDELLATGQSLFEITDISKEKVISIPSDLRIKILADVTNPLCGLQGATYTFGKQKGLNPAQFHEVDSAIENIYRKVAPEILKLEGAGAGGGIAAGLCAFAGATIVSGIHTCLDLIGFDQKVADTDLVIVGEGRLDTQSLAGKAPIGVAKRTPNGVPVIAICGSLSEDLPPLPFENIVAAFSILEKSEPLEDSLKNAAIYLEYTATNIGQILALKKH
;
A
#
# COMPACT_ATOMS: atom_id res chain seq x y z
N MET A 1 -11.82 -27.32 -14.75
CA MET A 1 -12.21 -26.08 -14.04
C MET A 1 -10.98 -25.23 -13.87
N LYS A 2 -11.00 -24.01 -14.40
CA LYS A 2 -9.94 -23.04 -14.27
C LYS A 2 -10.31 -22.05 -13.16
N ILE A 3 -9.46 -21.91 -12.15
CA ILE A 3 -9.71 -21.09 -10.97
C ILE A 3 -8.59 -20.06 -10.86
N VAL A 4 -8.93 -18.77 -10.82
CA VAL A 4 -7.99 -17.72 -10.49
C VAL A 4 -8.06 -17.43 -8.99
N ILE A 5 -6.90 -17.40 -8.33
CA ILE A 5 -6.76 -17.13 -6.89
C ILE A 5 -6.01 -15.82 -6.74
N ALA A 6 -6.74 -14.77 -6.40
CA ALA A 6 -6.27 -13.37 -6.38
C ALA A 6 -6.50 -12.70 -5.00
N PRO A 7 -5.93 -13.22 -3.91
CA PRO A 7 -6.05 -12.63 -2.59
C PRO A 7 -5.08 -11.48 -2.38
N ASP A 8 -5.41 -10.61 -1.44
CA ASP A 8 -4.48 -9.72 -0.75
C ASP A 8 -3.83 -10.42 0.45
N SER A 9 -2.90 -9.76 1.08
CA SER A 9 -2.25 -10.19 2.31
C SER A 9 -3.24 -10.25 3.49
N PHE A 10 -3.02 -11.21 4.38
CA PHE A 10 -3.65 -11.21 5.70
C PHE A 10 -2.70 -10.47 6.64
N LYS A 11 -2.94 -9.17 6.81
CA LYS A 11 -2.07 -8.28 7.59
C LYS A 11 -1.73 -8.87 8.94
N GLU A 12 -0.47 -8.73 9.35
CA GLU A 12 0.09 -9.31 10.59
C GLU A 12 0.11 -10.85 10.64
N SER A 13 -0.23 -11.55 9.54
CA SER A 13 -0.31 -13.01 9.48
C SER A 13 0.42 -13.58 8.26
N LEU A 14 -0.14 -13.44 7.05
CA LEU A 14 0.38 -14.07 5.84
C LEU A 14 0.51 -13.09 4.67
N PRO A 15 1.63 -13.11 3.94
CA PRO A 15 1.74 -12.39 2.68
C PRO A 15 0.77 -12.97 1.63
N ALA A 16 0.33 -12.15 0.68
CA ALA A 16 -0.66 -12.54 -0.34
C ALA A 16 -0.26 -13.79 -1.14
N SER A 17 1.03 -13.97 -1.40
CA SER A 17 1.57 -15.14 -2.08
C SER A 17 1.36 -16.44 -1.29
N GLU A 18 1.50 -16.41 0.04
CA GLU A 18 1.27 -17.57 0.91
C GLU A 18 -0.23 -17.84 1.10
N VAL A 19 -1.06 -16.79 1.19
CA VAL A 19 -2.53 -16.92 1.18
C VAL A 19 -2.99 -17.66 -0.10
N ALA A 20 -2.49 -17.23 -1.26
CA ALA A 20 -2.83 -17.88 -2.54
C ALA A 20 -2.39 -19.34 -2.60
N LYS A 21 -1.20 -19.67 -2.06
CA LYS A 21 -0.70 -21.06 -1.99
C LYS A 21 -1.57 -21.92 -1.08
N ALA A 22 -1.93 -21.44 0.11
CA ALA A 22 -2.77 -22.17 1.06
C ALA A 22 -4.16 -22.48 0.46
N ILE A 23 -4.79 -21.49 -0.19
CA ILE A 23 -6.05 -21.68 -0.90
C ILE A 23 -5.91 -22.73 -2.00
N LYS A 24 -4.86 -22.65 -2.84
CA LYS A 24 -4.59 -23.64 -3.88
C LYS A 24 -4.43 -25.04 -3.31
N GLN A 25 -3.68 -25.22 -2.22
CA GLN A 25 -3.46 -26.50 -1.57
C GLN A 25 -4.79 -27.12 -1.14
N GLY A 26 -5.66 -26.34 -0.50
CA GLY A 26 -6.98 -26.80 -0.09
C GLY A 26 -7.86 -27.21 -1.27
N LEU A 27 -7.95 -26.39 -2.30
CA LEU A 27 -8.73 -26.69 -3.50
C LEU A 27 -8.24 -27.97 -4.20
N LYS A 28 -6.92 -28.18 -4.29
CA LYS A 28 -6.34 -29.36 -4.94
C LYS A 28 -6.63 -30.65 -4.20
N LYS A 29 -6.90 -30.65 -2.89
CA LYS A 29 -7.35 -31.83 -2.16
C LYS A 29 -8.72 -32.32 -2.61
N ALA A 30 -9.62 -31.41 -2.96
CA ALA A 30 -10.98 -31.74 -3.38
C ALA A 30 -11.15 -31.78 -4.91
N LEU A 31 -10.38 -30.98 -5.63
CA LEU A 31 -10.43 -30.79 -7.08
C LEU A 31 -9.03 -31.00 -7.69
N PRO A 32 -8.44 -32.19 -7.69
CA PRO A 32 -7.07 -32.42 -8.12
C PRO A 32 -6.82 -31.99 -9.57
N GLU A 33 -7.83 -32.13 -10.45
CA GLU A 33 -7.75 -31.79 -11.88
C GLU A 33 -8.05 -30.33 -12.18
N SER A 34 -8.31 -29.47 -11.17
CA SER A 34 -8.53 -28.03 -11.40
C SER A 34 -7.23 -27.35 -11.83
N GLU A 35 -7.30 -26.42 -12.75
CA GLU A 35 -6.21 -25.50 -13.06
C GLU A 35 -6.30 -24.29 -12.12
N CYS A 36 -5.31 -24.10 -11.25
CA CYS A 36 -5.28 -22.97 -10.32
C CYS A 36 -4.19 -21.99 -10.73
N LEU A 37 -4.59 -20.79 -11.18
CA LEU A 37 -3.69 -19.68 -11.48
C LEU A 37 -3.60 -18.77 -10.26
N LEU A 38 -2.39 -18.61 -9.72
CA LEU A 38 -2.14 -17.71 -8.58
C LEU A 38 -1.81 -16.31 -9.08
N LEU A 39 -2.63 -15.34 -8.72
CA LEU A 39 -2.48 -13.93 -9.04
C LEU A 39 -2.64 -13.08 -7.77
N PRO A 40 -1.78 -13.24 -6.74
CA PRO A 40 -1.88 -12.41 -5.55
C PRO A 40 -1.78 -10.94 -5.93
N VAL A 41 -2.53 -10.10 -5.21
CA VAL A 41 -2.68 -8.67 -5.48
C VAL A 41 -2.34 -7.83 -4.24
N GLY A 42 -2.27 -6.52 -4.43
CA GLY A 42 -2.12 -5.54 -3.36
C GLY A 42 -2.82 -4.22 -3.73
N ASP A 43 -3.10 -3.41 -2.74
CA ASP A 43 -3.84 -2.15 -2.85
C ASP A 43 -2.94 -0.89 -2.79
N GLY A 44 -1.61 -1.07 -2.92
CA GLY A 44 -0.64 0.01 -2.71
C GLY A 44 -0.19 0.15 -1.24
N GLY A 45 -0.72 -0.67 -0.35
CA GLY A 45 -0.27 -0.83 1.02
C GLY A 45 0.94 -1.74 1.16
N GLU A 46 1.31 -2.03 2.41
CA GLU A 46 2.39 -2.97 2.76
C GLU A 46 2.10 -4.37 2.19
N GLY A 47 3.09 -4.96 1.52
CA GLY A 47 3.02 -6.28 0.89
C GLY A 47 2.61 -6.27 -0.59
N THR A 48 2.30 -5.11 -1.17
CA THR A 48 1.97 -4.97 -2.60
C THR A 48 3.12 -5.42 -3.49
N VAL A 49 4.36 -5.04 -3.17
CA VAL A 49 5.56 -5.45 -3.92
C VAL A 49 5.72 -6.96 -3.90
N ASP A 50 5.60 -7.59 -2.71
CA ASP A 50 5.71 -9.05 -2.58
C ASP A 50 4.61 -9.79 -3.35
N ALA A 51 3.40 -9.25 -3.37
CA ALA A 51 2.28 -9.82 -4.10
C ALA A 51 2.56 -9.93 -5.60
N ILE A 52 3.07 -8.87 -6.22
CA ILE A 52 3.14 -8.79 -7.69
C ILE A 52 4.53 -9.07 -8.28
N LYS A 53 5.61 -9.06 -7.48
CA LYS A 53 6.98 -9.23 -7.99
C LYS A 53 7.18 -10.50 -8.81
N ASN A 54 6.62 -11.62 -8.35
CA ASN A 54 6.73 -12.90 -9.04
C ASN A 54 5.92 -12.95 -10.34
N SER A 55 4.71 -12.36 -10.32
CA SER A 55 3.83 -12.29 -11.50
C SER A 55 4.42 -11.47 -12.65
N LEU A 56 5.26 -10.48 -12.31
CA LEU A 56 5.94 -9.60 -13.26
C LEU A 56 7.37 -10.04 -13.57
N GLY A 57 7.95 -10.98 -12.80
CA GLY A 57 9.35 -11.36 -12.90
C GLY A 57 10.30 -10.21 -12.55
N LEU A 58 9.98 -9.45 -11.49
CA LEU A 58 10.80 -8.35 -11.00
C LEU A 58 12.00 -8.89 -10.22
N VAL A 59 13.14 -8.22 -10.37
CA VAL A 59 14.39 -8.52 -9.65
C VAL A 59 14.52 -7.56 -8.49
N GLU A 60 14.89 -8.09 -7.32
CA GLU A 60 15.09 -7.32 -6.10
C GLU A 60 16.51 -6.75 -6.03
N LYS A 61 16.63 -5.49 -5.61
CA LYS A 61 17.87 -4.79 -5.30
C LYS A 61 17.71 -3.88 -4.09
N THR A 62 18.82 -3.41 -3.57
CA THR A 62 18.87 -2.41 -2.49
C THR A 62 19.66 -1.19 -2.91
N ALA A 63 19.32 -0.04 -2.33
CA ALA A 63 20.07 1.20 -2.40
C ALA A 63 20.39 1.70 -0.98
N LEU A 64 21.54 2.32 -0.81
CA LEU A 64 21.94 2.94 0.45
C LEU A 64 21.31 4.33 0.54
N VAL A 65 20.52 4.56 1.59
CA VAL A 65 19.76 5.80 1.80
C VAL A 65 19.79 6.23 3.27
N THR A 66 19.37 7.45 3.53
CA THR A 66 19.18 7.94 4.92
C THR A 66 17.98 7.23 5.54
N GLY A 67 18.21 6.55 6.65
CA GLY A 67 17.22 5.85 7.45
C GLY A 67 16.30 6.78 8.25
N PRO A 68 15.29 6.21 8.93
CA PRO A 68 14.28 6.96 9.68
C PRO A 68 14.87 7.82 10.82
N PHE A 69 16.04 7.48 11.31
CA PHE A 69 16.71 8.17 12.42
C PHE A 69 18.00 8.89 11.99
N GLY A 70 18.26 9.01 10.69
CA GLY A 70 19.41 9.72 10.13
C GLY A 70 20.66 8.85 9.89
N ASP A 71 20.60 7.57 10.23
CA ASP A 71 21.62 6.56 9.92
C ASP A 71 21.55 6.13 8.44
N GLU A 72 22.60 5.52 7.93
CA GLU A 72 22.56 4.90 6.60
C GLU A 72 21.96 3.50 6.68
N VAL A 73 20.99 3.23 5.83
CA VAL A 73 20.29 1.94 5.74
C VAL A 73 20.13 1.49 4.29
N GLN A 74 20.00 0.19 4.09
CA GLN A 74 19.62 -0.36 2.81
C GLN A 74 18.09 -0.35 2.67
N MET A 75 17.59 0.28 1.60
CA MET A 75 16.19 0.26 1.22
C MET A 75 15.99 -0.64 0.01
N THR A 76 15.02 -1.54 0.08
CA THR A 76 14.72 -2.50 -0.99
C THR A 76 13.84 -1.88 -2.07
N TYR A 77 14.10 -2.23 -3.31
CA TYR A 77 13.22 -1.99 -4.45
C TYR A 77 13.27 -3.17 -5.41
N VAL A 78 12.25 -3.31 -6.24
CA VAL A 78 12.20 -4.30 -7.30
C VAL A 78 12.13 -3.61 -8.66
N TYR A 79 12.72 -4.22 -9.69
CA TYR A 79 12.75 -3.63 -11.02
C TYR A 79 12.75 -4.68 -12.13
N LYS A 80 12.36 -4.22 -13.32
CA LYS A 80 12.52 -4.94 -14.58
C LYS A 80 12.62 -3.92 -15.70
N GLU A 81 13.66 -4.05 -16.53
CA GLU A 81 13.91 -3.10 -17.61
C GLU A 81 14.01 -1.66 -17.10
N ASN A 82 13.07 -0.79 -17.48
CA ASN A 82 12.99 0.62 -17.10
C ASN A 82 11.90 0.92 -16.05
N LEU A 83 11.28 -0.11 -15.48
CA LEU A 83 10.26 -0.02 -14.43
C LEU A 83 10.84 -0.38 -13.07
N ALA A 84 10.58 0.43 -12.05
CA ALA A 84 10.89 0.14 -10.66
C ALA A 84 9.63 0.25 -9.78
N LEU A 85 9.60 -0.53 -8.71
CA LEU A 85 8.53 -0.51 -7.71
C LEU A 85 9.15 -0.64 -6.32
N PHE A 86 8.68 0.15 -5.36
CA PHE A 86 9.06 0.04 -3.95
C PHE A 86 7.93 0.48 -3.02
N GLU A 87 8.03 0.09 -1.76
CA GLU A 87 7.13 0.53 -0.70
C GLU A 87 7.86 1.45 0.27
N VAL A 88 7.27 2.58 0.61
CA VAL A 88 7.86 3.47 1.63
C VAL A 88 7.88 2.80 3.02
N ALA A 89 7.01 1.83 3.25
CA ALA A 89 7.01 1.00 4.46
C ALA A 89 8.31 0.21 4.65
N ASP A 90 9.06 -0.07 3.59
CA ASP A 90 10.36 -0.72 3.71
C ASP A 90 11.37 0.13 4.47
N LEU A 91 11.27 1.46 4.40
CA LEU A 91 12.11 2.39 5.14
C LEU A 91 11.47 2.82 6.47
N ILE A 92 10.20 3.23 6.43
CA ILE A 92 9.52 3.92 7.53
C ILE A 92 8.19 3.25 7.90
N GLY A 93 8.08 1.95 7.69
CA GLY A 93 6.89 1.18 8.06
C GLY A 93 6.62 1.22 9.55
N LEU A 94 5.33 1.33 9.92
CA LEU A 94 4.92 1.39 11.33
C LEU A 94 5.36 0.13 12.11
N ALA A 95 5.35 -1.03 11.46
CA ALA A 95 5.82 -2.28 12.04
C ALA A 95 7.34 -2.31 12.26
N LYS A 96 8.12 -1.57 11.46
CA LYS A 96 9.60 -1.50 11.56
C LYS A 96 10.10 -0.52 12.62
N ILE A 97 9.25 0.42 13.05
CA ILE A 97 9.62 1.41 14.06
C ILE A 97 9.23 0.89 15.45
N PRO A 98 10.20 0.70 16.36
CA PRO A 98 9.94 0.30 17.73
C PRO A 98 8.93 1.22 18.41
N ILE A 99 8.01 0.67 19.18
CA ILE A 99 6.88 1.42 19.77
C ILE A 99 7.37 2.62 20.57
N GLU A 100 8.44 2.46 21.34
CA GLU A 100 9.04 3.50 22.17
C GLU A 100 9.71 4.63 21.36
N LYS A 101 9.99 4.38 20.08
CA LYS A 101 10.57 5.38 19.15
C LYS A 101 9.53 6.00 18.21
N ARG A 102 8.27 5.58 18.29
CA ARG A 102 7.20 6.11 17.44
C ARG A 102 6.88 7.54 17.78
N ASN A 103 7.46 8.45 17.02
CA ASN A 103 7.11 9.86 17.02
C ASN A 103 7.14 10.35 15.56
N PRO A 104 5.97 10.56 14.92
CA PRO A 104 5.92 10.86 13.48
C PRO A 104 6.56 12.19 13.10
N LEU A 105 6.81 13.06 14.07
CA LEU A 105 7.50 14.34 13.83
C LEU A 105 9.03 14.22 13.83
N LYS A 106 9.58 13.10 14.30
CA LYS A 106 11.04 12.88 14.39
C LYS A 106 11.58 11.90 13.35
N ILE A 107 10.70 11.18 12.68
CA ILE A 107 11.07 10.17 11.68
C ILE A 107 11.30 10.87 10.35
N GLN A 108 12.42 10.55 9.68
CA GLN A 108 12.81 11.16 8.40
C GLN A 108 12.26 10.39 7.21
N THR A 109 11.87 11.13 6.16
CA THR A 109 11.49 10.56 4.86
C THR A 109 12.52 10.85 3.76
N LYS A 110 13.69 11.40 4.11
CA LYS A 110 14.75 11.82 3.17
C LYS A 110 15.19 10.69 2.25
N GLY A 111 15.35 9.47 2.80
CA GLY A 111 15.78 8.31 2.03
C GLY A 111 14.87 7.96 0.85
N ILE A 112 13.58 8.30 0.90
CA ILE A 112 12.64 8.09 -0.21
C ILE A 112 13.04 8.97 -1.41
N GLY A 113 13.34 10.26 -1.17
CA GLY A 113 13.82 11.16 -2.22
C GLY A 113 15.16 10.70 -2.81
N GLN A 114 16.07 10.22 -1.95
CA GLN A 114 17.36 9.67 -2.39
C GLN A 114 17.19 8.41 -3.24
N LEU A 115 16.27 7.51 -2.88
CA LEU A 115 15.98 6.33 -3.69
C LEU A 115 15.43 6.72 -5.07
N ILE A 116 14.55 7.73 -5.15
CA ILE A 116 14.06 8.23 -6.45
C ILE A 116 15.23 8.70 -7.33
N LEU A 117 16.17 9.49 -6.78
CA LEU A 117 17.35 9.93 -7.52
C LEU A 117 18.23 8.75 -7.95
N HIS A 118 18.46 7.78 -7.08
CA HIS A 118 19.18 6.54 -7.41
C HIS A 118 18.52 5.81 -8.59
N LEU A 119 17.19 5.68 -8.60
CA LEU A 119 16.45 5.03 -9.68
C LEU A 119 16.54 5.81 -11.00
N ILE A 120 16.53 7.13 -10.95
CA ILE A 120 16.75 8.01 -12.11
C ILE A 120 18.14 7.77 -12.71
N GLU A 121 19.19 7.76 -11.88
CA GLU A 121 20.57 7.50 -12.28
C GLU A 121 20.75 6.12 -12.93
N HIS A 122 19.93 5.14 -12.51
CA HIS A 122 19.93 3.79 -13.09
C HIS A 122 18.99 3.62 -14.27
N GLY A 123 18.48 4.73 -14.83
CA GLY A 123 17.73 4.74 -16.08
C GLY A 123 16.28 4.30 -15.99
N MET A 124 15.68 4.28 -14.80
CA MET A 124 14.27 3.98 -14.65
C MET A 124 13.41 5.09 -15.29
N LYS A 125 12.33 4.69 -15.95
CA LYS A 125 11.39 5.59 -16.65
C LYS A 125 9.98 5.54 -16.04
N GLU A 126 9.69 4.48 -15.33
CA GLU A 126 8.44 4.31 -14.58
C GLU A 126 8.77 3.87 -13.16
N ILE A 127 8.28 4.63 -12.17
CA ILE A 127 8.45 4.33 -10.76
C ILE A 127 7.07 4.25 -10.11
N TYR A 128 6.79 3.12 -9.48
CA TYR A 128 5.57 2.90 -8.71
C TYR A 128 5.92 2.87 -7.22
N ILE A 129 5.18 3.62 -6.41
CA ILE A 129 5.48 3.82 -4.99
C ILE A 129 4.25 3.47 -4.14
N GLY A 130 4.35 2.40 -3.36
CA GLY A 130 3.36 2.08 -2.33
C GLY A 130 3.56 2.97 -1.10
N VAL A 131 2.51 3.66 -0.65
CA VAL A 131 2.60 4.65 0.44
C VAL A 131 1.85 4.26 1.71
N GLY A 132 1.31 3.05 1.80
CA GLY A 132 0.62 2.55 2.98
C GLY A 132 1.54 2.22 4.15
N GLY A 133 0.96 2.05 5.36
CA GLY A 133 1.64 1.49 6.53
C GLY A 133 2.74 2.35 7.18
N THR A 134 2.80 3.67 6.93
CA THR A 134 3.91 4.55 7.34
C THR A 134 3.80 5.10 8.76
N SER A 135 4.96 5.49 9.33
CA SER A 135 5.11 6.02 10.70
C SER A 135 5.31 7.54 10.78
N THR A 136 5.28 8.27 9.65
CA THR A 136 5.58 9.71 9.58
C THR A 136 4.35 10.60 9.42
N ASN A 137 4.49 11.87 9.76
CA ASN A 137 3.53 12.95 9.50
C ASN A 137 4.29 14.26 9.30
N ASP A 138 5.12 14.29 8.27
CA ASP A 138 6.01 15.43 7.94
C ASP A 138 5.56 16.21 6.70
N GLY A 139 4.38 15.87 6.13
CA GLY A 139 3.93 16.47 4.89
C GLY A 139 4.84 16.18 3.68
N GLY A 140 5.75 15.20 3.78
CA GLY A 140 6.68 14.82 2.72
C GLY A 140 7.88 15.78 2.52
N ILE A 141 8.15 16.70 3.46
CA ILE A 141 9.30 17.62 3.33
C ILE A 141 10.65 16.91 3.39
N GLY A 142 10.74 15.77 4.10
CA GLY A 142 11.94 14.94 4.07
C GLY A 142 12.24 14.42 2.68
N ILE A 143 11.23 14.00 1.91
CA ILE A 143 11.38 13.60 0.49
C ILE A 143 11.95 14.74 -0.33
N ALA A 144 11.39 15.95 -0.17
CA ALA A 144 11.91 17.14 -0.83
C ALA A 144 13.39 17.37 -0.52
N SER A 145 13.80 17.24 0.76
CA SER A 145 15.21 17.33 1.14
C SER A 145 16.08 16.27 0.45
N GLY A 146 15.57 15.03 0.31
CA GLY A 146 16.23 13.97 -0.44
C GLY A 146 16.42 14.29 -1.93
N LEU A 147 15.56 15.13 -2.51
CA LEU A 147 15.63 15.63 -3.88
C LEU A 147 16.47 16.90 -4.03
N GLY A 148 17.01 17.45 -2.92
CA GLY A 148 17.89 18.62 -2.93
C GLY A 148 17.24 19.94 -2.49
N TYR A 149 15.96 19.94 -2.08
CA TYR A 149 15.37 21.11 -1.45
C TYR A 149 16.00 21.38 -0.07
N GLN A 150 16.19 22.64 0.28
CA GLN A 150 16.71 23.06 1.58
C GLN A 150 15.68 23.95 2.29
N PHE A 151 15.52 23.75 3.58
CA PHE A 151 14.54 24.45 4.42
C PHE A 151 15.29 25.29 5.45
N TYR A 152 14.85 26.53 5.65
CA TYR A 152 15.51 27.49 6.52
C TYR A 152 14.54 28.10 7.53
N ASP A 153 15.07 28.41 8.71
CA ASP A 153 14.37 29.16 9.74
C ASP A 153 14.43 30.68 9.48
N LYS A 154 13.83 31.47 10.38
CA LYS A 154 13.81 32.94 10.32
C LYS A 154 15.20 33.60 10.44
N ASN A 155 16.21 32.86 10.93
CA ASN A 155 17.58 33.38 11.07
C ASN A 155 18.43 33.03 9.84
N GLY A 156 17.91 32.21 8.93
CA GLY A 156 18.63 31.67 7.76
C GLY A 156 19.44 30.42 8.08
N ASP A 157 19.19 29.77 9.22
CA ASP A 157 19.82 28.51 9.56
C ASP A 157 19.10 27.35 8.86
N GLU A 158 19.88 26.43 8.26
CA GLU A 158 19.32 25.25 7.56
C GLU A 158 18.74 24.26 8.58
N LEU A 159 17.49 23.84 8.33
CA LEU A 159 16.73 22.94 9.17
C LEU A 159 16.79 21.50 8.63
N LEU A 160 16.86 20.54 9.54
CA LEU A 160 16.63 19.13 9.18
C LEU A 160 15.15 18.94 8.80
N ALA A 161 14.87 18.47 7.60
CA ALA A 161 13.51 18.31 7.08
C ALA A 161 12.78 17.12 7.74
N THR A 162 12.15 17.39 8.88
CA THR A 162 11.32 16.45 9.66
C THR A 162 9.99 17.12 10.02
N GLY A 163 9.01 16.36 10.49
CA GLY A 163 7.77 16.92 11.00
C GLY A 163 7.94 17.94 12.13
N GLN A 164 9.02 17.83 12.92
CA GLN A 164 9.31 18.79 13.98
C GLN A 164 9.71 20.17 13.43
N SER A 165 10.40 20.22 12.31
CA SER A 165 10.85 21.47 11.68
C SER A 165 9.73 22.26 11.00
N LEU A 166 8.57 21.63 10.75
CA LEU A 166 7.41 22.30 10.11
C LEU A 166 7.03 23.64 10.76
N PHE A 167 7.24 23.74 12.07
CA PHE A 167 6.90 24.95 12.84
C PHE A 167 7.89 26.11 12.68
N GLU A 168 9.09 25.82 12.19
CA GLU A 168 10.21 26.75 12.12
C GLU A 168 10.54 27.18 10.69
N ILE A 169 10.06 26.45 9.68
CA ILE A 169 10.34 26.71 8.27
C ILE A 169 9.72 28.05 7.84
N THR A 170 10.58 28.99 7.45
CA THR A 170 10.20 30.30 6.90
C THR A 170 10.52 30.44 5.42
N ASP A 171 11.60 29.78 4.96
CA ASP A 171 12.07 29.83 3.58
C ASP A 171 12.46 28.45 3.04
N ILE A 172 12.39 28.29 1.70
CA ILE A 172 12.66 27.04 1.00
C ILE A 172 13.50 27.35 -0.25
N SER A 173 14.74 26.84 -0.28
CA SER A 173 15.63 26.97 -1.43
C SER A 173 15.51 25.78 -2.38
N LYS A 174 15.61 26.08 -3.67
CA LYS A 174 15.63 25.10 -4.77
C LYS A 174 17.02 25.02 -5.45
N GLU A 175 18.04 25.66 -4.92
CA GLU A 175 19.34 25.80 -5.57
C GLU A 175 20.05 24.46 -5.81
N LYS A 176 19.84 23.48 -4.91
CA LYS A 176 20.44 22.13 -5.02
C LYS A 176 19.50 21.07 -5.56
N VAL A 177 18.32 21.46 -6.01
CA VAL A 177 17.32 20.51 -6.52
C VAL A 177 17.84 19.84 -7.80
N ILE A 178 17.83 18.51 -7.80
CA ILE A 178 18.15 17.71 -8.96
C ILE A 178 16.92 17.65 -9.87
N SER A 179 17.09 18.04 -11.13
CA SER A 179 16.01 18.05 -12.11
C SER A 179 15.51 16.64 -12.39
N ILE A 180 14.21 16.43 -12.23
CA ILE A 180 13.56 15.19 -12.60
C ILE A 180 13.32 15.17 -14.11
N PRO A 181 13.72 14.10 -14.82
CA PRO A 181 13.51 14.01 -16.27
C PRO A 181 12.03 14.09 -16.63
N SER A 182 11.70 14.86 -17.67
CA SER A 182 10.31 15.07 -18.10
C SER A 182 9.62 13.82 -18.65
N ASP A 183 10.38 12.80 -19.04
CA ASP A 183 9.91 11.50 -19.52
C ASP A 183 9.78 10.45 -18.41
N LEU A 184 10.18 10.78 -17.16
CA LEU A 184 9.96 9.93 -16.01
C LEU A 184 8.51 10.02 -15.54
N ARG A 185 7.91 8.87 -15.26
CA ARG A 185 6.57 8.75 -14.71
C ARG A 185 6.67 8.18 -13.28
N ILE A 186 6.24 8.96 -12.31
CA ILE A 186 6.16 8.50 -10.91
C ILE A 186 4.68 8.36 -10.55
N LYS A 187 4.27 7.16 -10.13
CA LYS A 187 2.90 6.83 -9.73
C LYS A 187 2.86 6.40 -8.27
N ILE A 188 1.99 7.01 -7.51
CA ILE A 188 1.73 6.71 -6.10
C ILE A 188 0.55 5.77 -6.04
N LEU A 189 0.77 4.57 -5.52
CA LEU A 189 -0.28 3.57 -5.33
C LEU A 189 -0.99 3.85 -4.00
N ALA A 190 -2.23 4.36 -4.06
CA ALA A 190 -3.02 4.67 -2.88
C ALA A 190 -4.51 4.56 -3.18
N ASP A 191 -5.26 3.91 -2.31
CA ASP A 191 -6.72 3.75 -2.40
C ASP A 191 -7.46 4.54 -1.29
N VAL A 192 -6.74 5.49 -0.62
CA VAL A 192 -7.34 6.43 0.33
C VAL A 192 -7.60 7.77 -0.35
N THR A 193 -8.70 8.41 0.00
CA THR A 193 -9.12 9.72 -0.56
C THR A 193 -8.84 10.89 0.38
N ASN A 194 -8.28 10.64 1.56
CA ASN A 194 -8.02 11.66 2.56
C ASN A 194 -7.21 12.84 1.98
N PRO A 195 -7.65 14.09 2.13
CA PRO A 195 -6.86 15.25 1.76
C PRO A 195 -5.63 15.39 2.67
N LEU A 196 -4.73 16.28 2.30
CA LEU A 196 -3.52 16.51 3.10
C LEU A 196 -3.84 17.05 4.49
N CYS A 197 -4.68 18.10 4.57
CA CYS A 197 -5.01 18.84 5.79
C CYS A 197 -6.51 18.85 6.08
N GLY A 198 -6.87 19.32 7.29
CA GLY A 198 -8.24 19.42 7.80
C GLY A 198 -8.67 18.19 8.59
N LEU A 199 -9.93 18.19 9.09
CA LEU A 199 -10.44 17.14 9.98
C LEU A 199 -10.43 15.72 9.39
N GLN A 200 -10.46 15.60 8.06
CA GLN A 200 -10.34 14.34 7.32
C GLN A 200 -8.93 14.15 6.74
N GLY A 201 -8.01 15.04 7.03
CA GLY A 201 -6.64 15.03 6.52
C GLY A 201 -5.73 14.02 7.22
N ALA A 202 -4.48 13.99 6.76
CA ALA A 202 -3.47 13.05 7.22
C ALA A 202 -3.29 13.04 8.74
N THR A 203 -3.16 14.23 9.34
CA THR A 203 -2.87 14.40 10.77
C THR A 203 -4.01 13.89 11.65
N TYR A 204 -5.24 14.32 11.38
CA TYR A 204 -6.40 13.96 12.19
C TYR A 204 -6.80 12.49 12.02
N THR A 205 -6.68 11.95 10.80
CA THR A 205 -7.08 10.55 10.52
C THR A 205 -6.05 9.55 11.00
N PHE A 206 -4.77 9.79 10.73
CA PHE A 206 -3.72 8.79 10.91
C PHE A 206 -2.70 9.12 12.01
N GLY A 207 -2.66 10.36 12.51
CA GLY A 207 -1.63 10.82 13.45
C GLY A 207 -1.59 10.03 14.75
N LYS A 208 -2.75 9.71 15.33
CA LYS A 208 -2.86 8.98 16.61
C LYS A 208 -2.19 7.60 16.56
N GLN A 209 -2.46 6.80 15.54
CA GLN A 209 -1.88 5.46 15.39
C GLN A 209 -0.36 5.48 15.18
N LYS A 210 0.17 6.60 14.68
CA LYS A 210 1.61 6.83 14.47
C LYS A 210 2.32 7.37 15.72
N GLY A 211 1.59 7.62 16.81
CA GLY A 211 2.13 8.11 18.07
C GLY A 211 2.08 9.64 18.25
N LEU A 212 1.37 10.37 17.38
CA LEU A 212 1.16 11.80 17.56
C LEU A 212 0.14 12.06 18.66
N ASN A 213 0.48 12.98 19.58
CA ASN A 213 -0.44 13.41 20.62
C ASN A 213 -1.61 14.20 20.00
N PRO A 214 -2.88 13.83 20.26
CA PRO A 214 -4.04 14.55 19.74
C PRO A 214 -4.06 16.05 20.06
N ALA A 215 -3.47 16.49 21.17
CA ALA A 215 -3.33 17.92 21.50
C ALA A 215 -2.50 18.71 20.48
N GLN A 216 -1.65 18.05 19.68
CA GLN A 216 -0.80 18.66 18.66
C GLN A 216 -1.42 18.62 17.26
N PHE A 217 -2.56 17.96 17.06
CA PHE A 217 -3.13 17.75 15.72
C PHE A 217 -3.35 19.07 14.97
N HIS A 218 -3.99 20.04 15.60
CA HIS A 218 -4.27 21.34 14.98
C HIS A 218 -2.99 22.08 14.58
N GLU A 219 -2.00 22.05 15.45
CA GLU A 219 -0.73 22.73 15.24
C GLU A 219 0.06 22.13 14.08
N VAL A 220 0.18 20.79 14.05
CA VAL A 220 0.85 20.06 12.99
C VAL A 220 0.12 20.20 11.65
N ASP A 221 -1.21 20.06 11.64
CA ASP A 221 -2.04 20.21 10.45
C ASP A 221 -1.88 21.62 9.83
N SER A 222 -1.95 22.66 10.66
CA SER A 222 -1.76 24.06 10.24
C SER A 222 -0.34 24.32 9.73
N ALA A 223 0.69 23.72 10.33
CA ALA A 223 2.06 23.88 9.88
C ALA A 223 2.28 23.26 8.49
N ILE A 224 1.73 22.07 8.25
CA ILE A 224 1.74 21.44 6.92
C ILE A 224 0.99 22.31 5.91
N GLU A 225 -0.21 22.78 6.25
CA GLU A 225 -1.02 23.64 5.38
C GLU A 225 -0.26 24.90 4.98
N ASN A 226 0.41 25.57 5.94
CA ASN A 226 1.17 26.79 5.70
C ASN A 226 2.33 26.59 4.71
N ILE A 227 3.01 25.46 4.75
CA ILE A 227 4.06 25.13 3.78
C ILE A 227 3.45 24.95 2.39
N TYR A 228 2.38 24.15 2.27
CA TYR A 228 1.77 23.87 0.97
C TYR A 228 1.09 25.09 0.36
N ARG A 229 0.55 26.02 1.16
CA ARG A 229 0.06 27.32 0.66
C ARG A 229 1.15 28.13 -0.07
N LYS A 230 2.42 27.97 0.32
CA LYS A 230 3.56 28.65 -0.29
C LYS A 230 4.11 27.93 -1.51
N VAL A 231 4.20 26.59 -1.47
CA VAL A 231 4.95 25.83 -2.48
C VAL A 231 4.08 25.20 -3.55
N ALA A 232 2.87 24.74 -3.21
CA ALA A 232 1.98 23.98 -4.11
C ALA A 232 0.53 24.00 -3.55
N PRO A 233 -0.19 25.15 -3.59
CA PRO A 233 -1.52 25.29 -2.98
C PRO A 233 -2.58 24.38 -3.61
N GLU A 234 -2.39 23.91 -4.85
CA GLU A 234 -3.25 22.96 -5.53
C GLU A 234 -3.27 21.59 -4.85
N ILE A 235 -2.18 21.18 -4.19
CA ILE A 235 -2.07 19.89 -3.48
C ILE A 235 -3.01 19.82 -2.28
N LEU A 236 -3.35 20.96 -1.66
CA LEU A 236 -4.31 21.01 -0.55
C LEU A 236 -5.72 20.52 -0.93
N LYS A 237 -6.04 20.55 -2.23
CA LYS A 237 -7.33 20.12 -2.78
C LYS A 237 -7.26 18.74 -3.43
N LEU A 238 -6.07 18.13 -3.49
CA LEU A 238 -5.85 16.86 -4.17
C LEU A 238 -6.34 15.72 -3.27
N GLU A 239 -7.26 14.92 -3.76
CA GLU A 239 -7.70 13.69 -3.10
C GLU A 239 -6.54 12.70 -2.98
N GLY A 240 -6.44 12.05 -1.82
CA GLY A 240 -5.36 11.10 -1.54
C GLY A 240 -4.02 11.75 -1.13
N ALA A 241 -3.90 13.09 -1.17
CA ALA A 241 -2.66 13.77 -0.80
C ALA A 241 -2.23 13.52 0.66
N GLY A 242 -3.17 13.15 1.55
CA GLY A 242 -2.90 12.77 2.92
C GLY A 242 -2.29 11.38 3.11
N ALA A 243 -2.26 10.56 2.07
CA ALA A 243 -1.69 9.22 2.16
C ALA A 243 -0.23 9.25 2.65
N GLY A 244 0.08 8.28 3.52
CA GLY A 244 1.41 8.18 4.12
C GLY A 244 1.78 9.29 5.11
N GLY A 245 0.82 10.13 5.58
CA GLY A 245 1.15 11.28 6.44
C GLY A 245 1.69 12.48 5.66
N GLY A 246 1.22 12.64 4.41
CA GLY A 246 1.64 13.67 3.47
C GLY A 246 2.78 13.24 2.54
N ILE A 247 3.21 11.98 2.57
CA ILE A 247 4.18 11.45 1.59
C ILE A 247 3.66 11.63 0.17
N ALA A 248 2.38 11.30 -0.07
CA ALA A 248 1.77 11.47 -1.38
C ALA A 248 1.78 12.94 -1.82
N ALA A 249 1.46 13.87 -0.92
CA ALA A 249 1.57 15.30 -1.19
C ALA A 249 2.99 15.71 -1.57
N GLY A 250 3.99 15.27 -0.79
CA GLY A 250 5.40 15.56 -1.07
C GLY A 250 5.88 15.02 -2.41
N LEU A 251 5.52 13.78 -2.74
CA LEU A 251 5.83 13.20 -4.04
C LEU A 251 5.17 13.96 -5.20
N CYS A 252 3.91 14.39 -5.05
CA CYS A 252 3.24 15.19 -6.07
C CYS A 252 3.90 16.55 -6.23
N ALA A 253 4.12 17.28 -5.12
CA ALA A 253 4.63 18.66 -5.14
C ALA A 253 6.09 18.77 -5.56
N PHE A 254 6.95 17.83 -5.11
CA PHE A 254 8.40 17.95 -5.25
C PHE A 254 8.99 16.99 -6.29
N ALA A 255 8.30 15.91 -6.62
CA ALA A 255 8.75 14.92 -7.61
C ALA A 255 7.84 14.82 -8.85
N GLY A 256 6.76 15.59 -8.94
CA GLY A 256 5.83 15.55 -10.06
C GLY A 256 5.07 14.23 -10.19
N ALA A 257 4.90 13.50 -9.09
CA ALA A 257 4.20 12.23 -9.08
C ALA A 257 2.68 12.40 -9.23
N THR A 258 2.00 11.34 -9.66
CA THR A 258 0.54 11.27 -9.75
C THR A 258 -0.01 10.17 -8.84
N ILE A 259 -1.11 10.45 -8.14
CA ILE A 259 -1.82 9.46 -7.33
C ILE A 259 -2.70 8.63 -8.26
N VAL A 260 -2.62 7.31 -8.12
CA VAL A 260 -3.43 6.35 -8.89
C VAL A 260 -3.98 5.30 -7.93
N SER A 261 -5.10 4.65 -8.32
CA SER A 261 -5.62 3.54 -7.54
C SER A 261 -4.61 2.40 -7.48
N GLY A 262 -4.28 1.98 -6.27
CA GLY A 262 -3.32 0.91 -6.01
C GLY A 262 -3.79 -0.41 -6.62
N ILE A 263 -5.01 -0.84 -6.28
CA ILE A 263 -5.54 -2.11 -6.77
C ILE A 263 -5.71 -2.13 -8.30
N HIS A 264 -6.26 -1.08 -8.91
CA HIS A 264 -6.44 -1.07 -10.36
C HIS A 264 -5.10 -1.09 -11.09
N THR A 265 -4.11 -0.35 -10.60
CA THR A 265 -2.75 -0.35 -11.17
C THR A 265 -2.07 -1.71 -11.01
N CYS A 266 -2.21 -2.37 -9.86
CA CYS A 266 -1.70 -3.73 -9.67
C CYS A 266 -2.32 -4.72 -10.66
N LEU A 267 -3.65 -4.67 -10.84
CA LEU A 267 -4.36 -5.52 -11.78
C LEU A 267 -3.93 -5.27 -13.24
N ASP A 268 -3.69 -4.01 -13.63
CA ASP A 268 -3.15 -3.65 -14.95
C ASP A 268 -1.75 -4.22 -15.14
N LEU A 269 -0.85 -4.00 -14.17
CA LEU A 269 0.52 -4.48 -14.23
C LEU A 269 0.63 -5.98 -14.38
N ILE A 270 -0.17 -6.76 -13.64
CA ILE A 270 -0.16 -8.22 -13.75
C ILE A 270 -0.94 -8.77 -14.94
N GLY A 271 -1.60 -7.92 -15.74
CA GLY A 271 -2.41 -8.34 -16.90
C GLY A 271 -3.64 -9.16 -16.50
N PHE A 272 -4.33 -8.76 -15.43
CA PHE A 272 -5.42 -9.50 -14.81
C PHE A 272 -6.53 -9.84 -15.80
N ASP A 273 -7.03 -8.85 -16.57
CA ASP A 273 -8.18 -9.02 -17.49
C ASP A 273 -7.96 -10.14 -18.51
N GLN A 274 -6.73 -10.23 -19.05
CA GLN A 274 -6.38 -11.28 -20.01
C GLN A 274 -6.31 -12.67 -19.36
N LYS A 275 -5.83 -12.72 -18.11
CA LYS A 275 -5.64 -13.96 -17.36
C LYS A 275 -6.94 -14.54 -16.81
N VAL A 276 -7.97 -13.69 -16.61
CA VAL A 276 -9.26 -14.09 -16.05
C VAL A 276 -10.33 -14.34 -17.12
N ALA A 277 -10.05 -14.01 -18.38
CA ALA A 277 -11.04 -14.01 -19.47
C ALA A 277 -11.77 -15.37 -19.69
N ASP A 278 -11.07 -16.48 -19.49
CA ASP A 278 -11.57 -17.85 -19.68
C ASP A 278 -11.65 -18.65 -18.37
N THR A 279 -11.84 -17.95 -17.26
CA THR A 279 -11.86 -18.52 -15.90
C THR A 279 -13.28 -18.92 -15.50
N ASP A 280 -13.41 -20.07 -14.82
CA ASP A 280 -14.70 -20.58 -14.31
C ASP A 280 -15.06 -19.98 -12.93
N LEU A 281 -14.05 -19.55 -12.16
CA LEU A 281 -14.19 -19.06 -10.79
C LEU A 281 -13.01 -18.16 -10.42
N VAL A 282 -13.31 -17.07 -9.73
CA VAL A 282 -12.27 -16.23 -9.07
C VAL A 282 -12.41 -16.38 -7.55
N ILE A 283 -11.29 -16.56 -6.86
CA ILE A 283 -11.24 -16.52 -5.39
C ILE A 283 -10.43 -15.32 -4.96
N VAL A 284 -11.04 -14.48 -4.13
CA VAL A 284 -10.42 -13.31 -3.49
C VAL A 284 -10.28 -13.53 -1.99
N GLY A 285 -9.50 -12.71 -1.32
CA GLY A 285 -9.37 -12.79 0.13
C GLY A 285 -8.59 -11.61 0.69
N GLU A 286 -8.81 -11.34 1.97
CA GLU A 286 -8.06 -10.39 2.80
C GLU A 286 -8.22 -10.75 4.27
N GLY A 287 -7.44 -10.12 5.16
CA GLY A 287 -7.53 -10.37 6.60
C GLY A 287 -8.91 -10.06 7.19
N ARG A 288 -9.58 -8.99 6.75
CA ARG A 288 -10.93 -8.63 7.18
C ARG A 288 -11.69 -7.94 6.06
N LEU A 289 -12.80 -8.53 5.66
CA LEU A 289 -13.74 -7.93 4.72
C LEU A 289 -14.75 -7.08 5.50
N ASP A 290 -14.75 -5.78 5.27
CA ASP A 290 -15.60 -4.80 5.96
C ASP A 290 -16.08 -3.68 5.02
N THR A 291 -16.78 -2.68 5.56
CA THR A 291 -17.28 -1.54 4.79
C THR A 291 -16.17 -0.70 4.15
N GLN A 292 -14.96 -0.69 4.71
CA GLN A 292 -13.82 -0.03 4.07
C GLN A 292 -13.34 -0.80 2.83
N SER A 293 -13.46 -2.13 2.85
CA SER A 293 -13.16 -2.97 1.69
C SER A 293 -14.07 -2.62 0.51
N LEU A 294 -15.35 -2.28 0.79
CA LEU A 294 -16.33 -1.86 -0.24
C LEU A 294 -15.94 -0.54 -0.94
N ALA A 295 -15.09 0.27 -0.33
CA ALA A 295 -14.57 1.50 -0.95
C ALA A 295 -13.55 1.24 -2.07
N GLY A 296 -13.31 -0.02 -2.47
CA GLY A 296 -12.49 -0.37 -3.63
C GLY A 296 -11.15 -1.01 -3.29
N LYS A 297 -10.99 -1.57 -2.07
CA LYS A 297 -9.80 -2.36 -1.75
C LYS A 297 -9.69 -3.65 -2.57
N ALA A 298 -8.60 -4.39 -2.38
CA ALA A 298 -8.21 -5.51 -3.23
C ALA A 298 -9.33 -6.51 -3.57
N PRO A 299 -10.08 -7.10 -2.63
CA PRO A 299 -11.13 -8.08 -2.99
C PRO A 299 -12.23 -7.51 -3.88
N ILE A 300 -12.64 -6.26 -3.60
CA ILE A 300 -13.69 -5.59 -4.37
C ILE A 300 -13.16 -5.13 -5.73
N GLY A 301 -11.93 -4.62 -5.79
CA GLY A 301 -11.28 -4.24 -7.05
C GLY A 301 -11.14 -5.43 -8.00
N VAL A 302 -10.73 -6.59 -7.48
CA VAL A 302 -10.68 -7.85 -8.25
C VAL A 302 -12.07 -8.28 -8.69
N ALA A 303 -13.05 -8.27 -7.78
CA ALA A 303 -14.42 -8.68 -8.09
C ALA A 303 -15.06 -7.83 -9.19
N LYS A 304 -14.88 -6.50 -9.12
CA LYS A 304 -15.36 -5.57 -10.16
C LYS A 304 -14.71 -5.77 -11.52
N ARG A 305 -13.45 -6.18 -11.57
CA ARG A 305 -12.72 -6.47 -12.82
C ARG A 305 -12.94 -7.89 -13.35
N THR A 306 -13.53 -8.76 -12.55
CA THR A 306 -13.87 -10.11 -12.99
C THR A 306 -15.01 -10.04 -14.01
N PRO A 307 -14.91 -10.75 -15.17
CA PRO A 307 -15.95 -10.71 -16.20
C PRO A 307 -17.33 -11.08 -15.67
N ASN A 308 -18.36 -10.43 -16.20
CA ASN A 308 -19.75 -10.75 -15.85
C ASN A 308 -20.05 -12.24 -16.12
N GLY A 309 -20.68 -12.89 -15.14
CA GLY A 309 -21.01 -14.31 -15.21
C GLY A 309 -19.94 -15.24 -14.64
N VAL A 310 -18.74 -14.76 -14.37
CA VAL A 310 -17.73 -15.50 -13.61
C VAL A 310 -17.94 -15.24 -12.11
N PRO A 311 -18.32 -16.24 -11.31
CA PRO A 311 -18.57 -16.02 -9.88
C PRO A 311 -17.29 -15.72 -9.13
N VAL A 312 -17.41 -14.87 -8.10
CA VAL A 312 -16.31 -14.57 -7.17
C VAL A 312 -16.66 -15.11 -5.79
N ILE A 313 -15.73 -15.82 -5.17
CA ILE A 313 -15.83 -16.30 -3.77
C ILE A 313 -14.77 -15.56 -2.95
N ALA A 314 -15.19 -14.98 -1.82
CA ALA A 314 -14.28 -14.37 -0.86
C ALA A 314 -13.94 -15.35 0.27
N ILE A 315 -12.64 -15.51 0.59
CA ILE A 315 -12.14 -16.25 1.74
C ILE A 315 -11.33 -15.26 2.58
N CYS A 316 -11.84 -14.91 3.75
CA CYS A 316 -11.29 -13.83 4.58
C CYS A 316 -10.98 -14.30 5.99
N GLY A 317 -10.07 -13.62 6.67
CA GLY A 317 -9.81 -13.86 8.08
C GLY A 317 -11.08 -13.67 8.91
N SER A 318 -11.78 -12.57 8.71
CA SER A 318 -13.09 -12.30 9.31
C SER A 318 -13.99 -11.50 8.37
N LEU A 319 -15.31 -11.54 8.64
CA LEU A 319 -16.33 -10.81 7.92
C LEU A 319 -17.02 -9.83 8.88
N SER A 320 -17.25 -8.58 8.45
CA SER A 320 -18.01 -7.61 9.24
C SER A 320 -19.51 -7.88 9.15
N GLU A 321 -20.23 -7.58 10.23
CA GLU A 321 -21.69 -7.67 10.28
C GLU A 321 -22.36 -6.62 9.36
N ASP A 322 -21.66 -5.52 9.04
CA ASP A 322 -22.17 -4.41 8.23
C ASP A 322 -22.03 -4.64 6.71
N LEU A 323 -21.63 -5.83 6.27
CA LEU A 323 -21.55 -6.15 4.86
C LEU A 323 -22.94 -6.24 4.22
N PRO A 324 -23.11 -5.81 2.95
CA PRO A 324 -24.37 -5.97 2.24
C PRO A 324 -24.70 -7.46 2.04
N PRO A 325 -26.00 -7.80 1.86
CA PRO A 325 -26.40 -9.16 1.51
C PRO A 325 -25.71 -9.64 0.22
N LEU A 326 -25.32 -10.91 0.21
CA LEU A 326 -24.82 -11.55 -1.01
C LEU A 326 -25.94 -11.83 -2.03
N PRO A 327 -25.67 -11.73 -3.33
CA PRO A 327 -24.42 -11.31 -3.95
C PRO A 327 -24.23 -9.78 -3.95
N PHE A 328 -23.00 -9.32 -3.79
CA PHE A 328 -22.63 -7.91 -4.01
C PHE A 328 -21.31 -7.82 -4.77
N GLU A 329 -21.18 -6.82 -5.64
CA GLU A 329 -19.97 -6.55 -6.43
C GLU A 329 -19.38 -7.81 -7.08
N ASN A 330 -20.25 -8.68 -7.61
CA ASN A 330 -19.89 -9.99 -8.21
C ASN A 330 -19.43 -11.07 -7.22
N ILE A 331 -19.35 -10.78 -5.92
CA ILE A 331 -19.06 -11.76 -4.87
C ILE A 331 -20.36 -12.53 -4.56
N VAL A 332 -20.38 -13.82 -4.88
CA VAL A 332 -21.55 -14.68 -4.71
C VAL A 332 -21.55 -15.43 -3.39
N ALA A 333 -20.39 -15.59 -2.76
CA ALA A 333 -20.23 -16.23 -1.45
C ALA A 333 -19.02 -15.66 -0.71
N ALA A 334 -19.10 -15.58 0.61
CA ALA A 334 -18.01 -15.15 1.46
C ALA A 334 -17.87 -16.10 2.66
N PHE A 335 -16.64 -16.46 3.00
CA PHE A 335 -16.31 -17.38 4.08
C PHE A 335 -15.25 -16.75 5.00
N SER A 336 -15.48 -16.87 6.32
CA SER A 336 -14.44 -16.64 7.30
C SER A 336 -13.64 -17.92 7.51
N ILE A 337 -12.33 -17.79 7.73
CA ILE A 337 -11.46 -18.93 8.04
C ILE A 337 -11.47 -19.31 9.52
N LEU A 338 -12.13 -18.53 10.38
CA LEU A 338 -12.18 -18.80 11.82
C LEU A 338 -13.05 -20.04 12.08
N GLU A 339 -12.41 -21.14 12.48
CA GLU A 339 -13.07 -22.42 12.78
C GLU A 339 -13.56 -22.52 14.22
N LYS A 340 -12.93 -21.81 15.12
CA LYS A 340 -13.20 -21.85 16.56
C LYS A 340 -12.95 -20.50 17.22
N SER A 341 -13.50 -20.34 18.43
CA SER A 341 -13.15 -19.20 19.27
C SER A 341 -11.80 -19.47 19.95
N GLU A 342 -10.81 -18.65 19.63
CA GLU A 342 -9.45 -18.70 20.18
C GLU A 342 -8.84 -17.29 20.24
N PRO A 343 -7.74 -17.08 20.97
CA PRO A 343 -7.02 -15.82 20.95
C PRO A 343 -6.60 -15.43 19.53
N LEU A 344 -6.67 -14.13 19.22
CA LEU A 344 -6.32 -13.61 17.88
C LEU A 344 -4.91 -14.02 17.45
N GLU A 345 -3.95 -14.03 18.38
CA GLU A 345 -2.57 -14.43 18.10
C GLU A 345 -2.47 -15.87 17.57
N ASP A 346 -3.27 -16.79 18.08
CA ASP A 346 -3.32 -18.18 17.61
C ASP A 346 -3.97 -18.28 16.23
N SER A 347 -5.05 -17.52 15.99
CA SER A 347 -5.70 -17.43 14.68
C SER A 347 -4.75 -16.88 13.62
N LEU A 348 -3.97 -15.84 13.94
CA LEU A 348 -2.98 -15.28 13.02
C LEU A 348 -1.87 -16.30 12.69
N LYS A 349 -1.38 -17.05 13.67
CA LYS A 349 -0.36 -18.10 13.46
C LYS A 349 -0.86 -19.27 12.62
N ASN A 350 -2.13 -19.64 12.77
CA ASN A 350 -2.74 -20.81 12.12
C ASN A 350 -3.45 -20.47 10.80
N ALA A 351 -3.41 -19.23 10.34
CA ALA A 351 -4.19 -18.75 9.20
C ALA A 351 -3.99 -19.59 7.94
N ALA A 352 -2.77 -20.05 7.64
CA ALA A 352 -2.50 -20.92 6.49
C ALA A 352 -3.27 -22.25 6.56
N ILE A 353 -3.33 -22.86 7.75
CA ILE A 353 -4.04 -24.13 7.99
C ILE A 353 -5.55 -23.93 7.81
N TYR A 354 -6.09 -22.85 8.36
CA TYR A 354 -7.51 -22.53 8.28
C TYR A 354 -7.93 -22.15 6.85
N LEU A 355 -7.07 -21.43 6.12
CA LEU A 355 -7.28 -21.14 4.69
C LEU A 355 -7.35 -22.44 3.87
N GLU A 356 -6.41 -23.35 4.08
CA GLU A 356 -6.37 -24.63 3.39
C GLU A 356 -7.61 -25.48 3.68
N TYR A 357 -8.04 -25.52 4.95
CA TYR A 357 -9.24 -26.26 5.36
C TYR A 357 -10.51 -25.66 4.74
N THR A 358 -10.69 -24.34 4.84
CA THR A 358 -11.84 -23.62 4.26
C THR A 358 -11.88 -23.82 2.74
N ALA A 359 -10.74 -23.71 2.06
CA ALA A 359 -10.64 -23.93 0.62
C ALA A 359 -10.93 -25.39 0.23
N THR A 360 -10.56 -26.38 1.08
CA THR A 360 -10.91 -27.79 0.87
C THR A 360 -12.43 -27.98 0.91
N ASN A 361 -13.11 -27.40 1.90
CA ASN A 361 -14.57 -27.49 2.03
C ASN A 361 -15.28 -26.84 0.83
N ILE A 362 -14.82 -25.66 0.38
CA ILE A 362 -15.33 -25.03 -0.84
C ILE A 362 -15.12 -25.94 -2.05
N GLY A 363 -13.94 -26.53 -2.18
CA GLY A 363 -13.64 -27.48 -3.26
C GLY A 363 -14.56 -28.68 -3.27
N GLN A 364 -14.91 -29.24 -2.09
CA GLN A 364 -15.88 -30.35 -1.98
C GLN A 364 -17.28 -29.93 -2.46
N ILE A 365 -17.74 -28.74 -2.10
CA ILE A 365 -19.04 -28.19 -2.57
C ILE A 365 -19.03 -28.05 -4.10
N LEU A 366 -17.94 -27.53 -4.68
CA LEU A 366 -17.79 -27.38 -6.13
C LEU A 366 -17.73 -28.74 -6.87
N ALA A 367 -17.19 -29.77 -6.22
CA ALA A 367 -17.13 -31.13 -6.78
C ALA A 367 -18.53 -31.74 -6.94
N LEU A 368 -19.51 -31.39 -6.09
CA LEU A 368 -20.89 -31.90 -6.16
C LEU A 368 -21.61 -31.59 -7.48
N LYS A 369 -21.24 -30.47 -8.16
CA LYS A 369 -21.82 -30.08 -9.46
C LYS A 369 -21.35 -30.94 -10.65
N LYS A 370 -20.43 -31.89 -10.48
CA LYS A 370 -19.93 -32.76 -11.54
C LYS A 370 -20.69 -34.10 -11.64
N HIS A 371 -21.69 -34.26 -10.82
CA HIS A 371 -22.64 -35.38 -10.86
C HIS A 371 -24.06 -34.86 -11.19
#